data_c35e628d83d0c49818474e8c7f330098
#
_entry.id   c35e628d83d0c49818474e8c7f330098
#
_cell.length_a   1.000
_cell.length_b   1.000
_cell.length_c   1.000
_cell.angle_alpha   90.00
_cell.angle_beta   90.00
_cell.angle_gamma   90.00
#
_symmetry.space_group_name_H-M   'P 1'
#
loop_
_entity.id
_entity.type
_entity.pdbx_description
1 polymer ?
#
loop_
_entity_poly.entity_id
_entity_poly.type
_entity_poly.pdbx_seq_one_letter_code
_entity_poly.pdbx_strand_id
1 'polypeptide(L)'
;PKIQEIINGKRTPYLFVRVHPKIKSTTQPFIYCGRLKYNEYEEGTAKPIHIIFQNTDFQDNTENPNLIDVYTWKPERIGKSTKSNISKKGVVSKERKSNYTRPNQTERFGLVTSRVGQGYYRQQIKAKWDNECPITGCSLLNILIASHIVPWSECNDKERLDLENGILLSPNIDALFDKHFISFSDEGQIMVSELISEKELIDLGVSISIKIPVSEGMKKYLHRHRKRMNDKT
;
A
#
# COMPACT_ATOMS: atom_id res chain seq x y z
N PRO A 1 17.49 4.83 -26.01
CA PRO A 1 18.59 5.66 -25.49
C PRO A 1 18.18 6.59 -24.37
N LYS A 2 17.15 7.50 -24.55
CA LYS A 2 16.77 8.48 -23.51
C LYS A 2 16.23 7.85 -22.23
N ILE A 3 15.44 6.80 -22.35
CA ILE A 3 14.91 6.07 -21.16
C ILE A 3 16.05 5.44 -20.37
N GLN A 4 17.04 4.87 -21.07
CA GLN A 4 18.21 4.27 -20.42
C GLN A 4 19.05 5.30 -19.63
N GLU A 5 19.13 6.53 -20.14
CA GLU A 5 19.81 7.63 -19.44
C GLU A 5 19.05 8.06 -18.17
N ILE A 6 17.72 7.96 -18.16
CA ILE A 6 16.88 8.21 -16.99
C ILE A 6 17.08 7.08 -15.96
N ILE A 7 17.01 5.82 -16.39
CA ILE A 7 17.22 4.64 -15.54
C ILE A 7 18.58 4.71 -14.86
N ASN A 8 19.62 5.06 -15.61
CA ASN A 8 21.00 5.16 -15.09
C ASN A 8 21.29 6.46 -14.34
N GLY A 9 20.29 7.30 -14.09
CA GLY A 9 20.44 8.56 -13.37
C GLY A 9 21.20 9.66 -14.10
N LYS A 10 21.51 9.49 -15.40
CA LYS A 10 22.17 10.52 -16.23
C LYS A 10 21.25 11.67 -16.63
N ARG A 11 19.93 11.46 -16.55
CA ARG A 11 18.90 12.47 -16.79
C ARG A 11 17.86 12.41 -15.68
N THR A 12 17.46 13.60 -15.22
CA THR A 12 16.37 13.76 -14.24
C THR A 12 15.11 14.20 -14.97
N PRO A 13 14.06 13.38 -15.02
CA PRO A 13 12.77 13.83 -15.55
C PRO A 13 12.06 14.74 -14.54
N TYR A 14 11.25 15.65 -15.08
CA TYR A 14 10.42 16.59 -14.31
C TYR A 14 8.95 16.27 -14.56
N LEU A 15 8.15 16.21 -13.48
CA LEU A 15 6.72 15.97 -13.56
C LEU A 15 5.95 17.27 -13.70
N PHE A 16 5.20 17.40 -14.77
CA PHE A 16 4.23 18.47 -14.98
C PHE A 16 2.85 17.84 -15.18
N VAL A 17 1.88 18.27 -14.41
CA VAL A 17 0.51 17.76 -14.43
C VAL A 17 -0.47 18.87 -14.72
N ARG A 18 -1.56 18.53 -15.36
CA ARG A 18 -2.71 19.42 -15.58
C ARG A 18 -3.98 18.63 -15.29
N VAL A 19 -4.71 19.06 -14.26
CA VAL A 19 -5.94 18.38 -13.81
C VAL A 19 -7.04 18.47 -14.87
N HIS A 20 -7.26 19.66 -15.42
CA HIS A 20 -8.23 19.88 -16.48
C HIS A 20 -7.54 20.51 -17.69
N PRO A 21 -7.69 19.95 -18.90
CA PRO A 21 -7.10 20.55 -20.11
C PRO A 21 -7.64 21.96 -20.36
N LYS A 22 -8.92 22.16 -20.13
CA LYS A 22 -9.62 23.45 -20.28
C LYS A 22 -10.67 23.60 -19.21
N ILE A 23 -10.85 24.84 -18.73
CA ILE A 23 -11.97 25.27 -17.90
C ILE A 23 -12.69 26.37 -18.67
N LYS A 24 -13.99 26.18 -18.96
CA LYS A 24 -14.82 27.09 -19.80
C LYS A 24 -14.09 27.35 -21.11
N SER A 25 -13.51 27.13 -21.85
CA SER A 25 -12.75 27.42 -23.09
C SER A 25 -11.30 27.87 -22.87
N THR A 26 -10.90 28.17 -21.64
CA THR A 26 -9.54 28.59 -21.31
C THR A 26 -8.64 27.41 -21.05
N THR A 27 -7.54 27.29 -21.79
CA THR A 27 -6.52 26.26 -21.56
C THR A 27 -5.85 26.49 -20.21
N GLN A 28 -5.80 25.45 -19.40
CA GLN A 28 -5.18 25.51 -18.08
C GLN A 28 -3.65 25.30 -18.19
N PRO A 29 -2.86 25.96 -17.34
CA PRO A 29 -1.41 25.74 -17.30
C PRO A 29 -1.08 24.36 -16.75
N PHE A 30 0.13 23.90 -17.05
CA PHE A 30 0.72 22.76 -16.35
C PHE A 30 1.27 23.19 -15.01
N ILE A 31 1.09 22.34 -14.00
CA ILE A 31 1.59 22.52 -12.64
C ILE A 31 2.84 21.67 -12.50
N TYR A 32 3.93 22.29 -12.08
CA TYR A 32 5.16 21.58 -11.75
C TYR A 32 4.95 20.80 -10.44
N CYS A 33 5.16 19.49 -10.49
CA CYS A 33 4.92 18.59 -9.35
C CYS A 33 6.21 18.00 -8.76
N GLY A 34 7.36 18.22 -9.39
CA GLY A 34 8.63 17.80 -8.84
C GLY A 34 9.54 17.05 -9.80
N ARG A 35 10.74 16.74 -9.32
CA ARG A 35 11.72 15.89 -9.99
C ARG A 35 11.38 14.43 -9.76
N LEU A 36 11.63 13.63 -10.79
CA LEU A 36 11.41 12.19 -10.71
C LEU A 36 12.75 11.45 -10.69
N LYS A 37 12.83 10.43 -9.86
CA LYS A 37 13.91 9.45 -9.86
C LYS A 37 13.33 8.12 -10.30
N TYR A 38 14.01 7.43 -11.20
CA TYR A 38 13.65 6.06 -11.56
C TYR A 38 13.66 5.17 -10.32
N ASN A 39 12.65 4.36 -10.17
CA ASN A 39 12.52 3.40 -9.12
C ASN A 39 12.62 1.97 -9.66
N GLU A 40 11.62 1.56 -10.40
CA GLU A 40 11.54 0.23 -11.00
C GLU A 40 10.65 0.26 -12.26
N TYR A 41 10.63 -0.80 -13.01
CA TYR A 41 9.61 -1.05 -14.02
C TYR A 41 8.79 -2.29 -13.65
N GLU A 42 7.55 -2.31 -14.06
CA GLU A 42 6.68 -3.46 -13.81
C GLU A 42 7.05 -4.60 -14.78
N GLU A 43 7.58 -5.70 -14.24
CA GLU A 43 7.97 -6.86 -15.01
C GLU A 43 6.76 -7.47 -15.74
N GLY A 44 6.99 -7.96 -16.96
CA GLY A 44 5.93 -8.50 -17.81
C GLY A 44 5.19 -7.46 -18.66
N THR A 45 5.46 -6.16 -18.49
CA THR A 45 4.92 -5.10 -19.31
C THR A 45 5.90 -4.72 -20.43
N ALA A 46 5.66 -5.19 -21.66
CA ALA A 46 6.53 -4.89 -22.80
C ALA A 46 5.96 -3.81 -23.73
N LYS A 47 4.63 -3.74 -23.86
CA LYS A 47 3.93 -2.76 -24.72
C LYS A 47 2.53 -2.48 -24.17
N PRO A 48 2.31 -1.36 -23.45
CA PRO A 48 3.32 -0.38 -23.00
C PRO A 48 4.18 -0.87 -21.85
N ILE A 49 5.40 -0.35 -21.70
CA ILE A 49 6.22 -0.54 -20.52
C ILE A 49 5.70 0.38 -19.41
N HIS A 50 5.43 -0.17 -18.24
CA HIS A 50 5.08 0.61 -17.07
C HIS A 50 6.34 0.89 -16.24
N ILE A 51 6.71 2.15 -16.13
CA ILE A 51 7.87 2.61 -15.35
C ILE A 51 7.37 3.33 -14.11
N ILE A 52 7.91 2.95 -12.96
CA ILE A 52 7.60 3.57 -11.68
C ILE A 52 8.70 4.56 -11.34
N PHE A 53 8.28 5.79 -11.06
CA PHE A 53 9.15 6.88 -10.63
C PHE A 53 8.81 7.30 -9.21
N GLN A 54 9.84 7.65 -8.45
CA GLN A 54 9.70 8.35 -7.19
C GLN A 54 9.76 9.86 -7.45
N ASN A 55 8.81 10.63 -6.91
CA ASN A 55 8.88 12.07 -6.88
C ASN A 55 9.76 12.51 -5.69
N THR A 56 10.92 13.09 -5.99
CA THR A 56 11.90 13.49 -4.97
C THR A 56 11.57 14.83 -4.31
N ASP A 57 10.74 15.64 -4.92
CA ASP A 57 10.33 16.96 -4.43
C ASP A 57 8.90 16.94 -3.85
N PHE A 58 8.33 15.74 -3.65
CA PHE A 58 6.98 15.61 -3.09
C PHE A 58 6.93 16.20 -1.68
N GLN A 59 5.96 17.08 -1.45
CA GLN A 59 5.70 17.72 -0.16
C GLN A 59 4.27 17.34 0.28
N ASP A 60 4.18 16.48 1.27
CA ASP A 60 2.91 16.02 1.85
C ASP A 60 2.13 17.14 2.55
N ASN A 61 2.83 18.15 3.07
CA ASN A 61 2.27 19.30 3.78
C ASN A 61 2.26 20.58 2.93
N THR A 62 2.15 20.47 1.61
CA THR A 62 2.15 21.66 0.76
C THR A 62 0.90 22.53 0.99
N GLU A 63 1.09 23.83 1.16
CA GLU A 63 0.01 24.82 1.19
C GLU A 63 -0.31 25.37 -0.20
N ASN A 64 0.40 24.95 -1.24
CA ASN A 64 0.17 25.39 -2.60
C ASN A 64 -1.15 24.80 -3.14
N PRO A 65 -2.19 25.64 -3.39
CA PRO A 65 -3.50 25.16 -3.79
C PRO A 65 -3.48 24.36 -5.10
N ASN A 66 -2.58 24.70 -6.02
CA ASN A 66 -2.46 24.00 -7.29
C ASN A 66 -1.92 22.56 -7.11
N LEU A 67 -0.97 22.38 -6.19
CA LEU A 67 -0.47 21.04 -5.86
C LEU A 67 -1.50 20.23 -5.08
N ILE A 68 -2.24 20.88 -4.18
CA ILE A 68 -3.35 20.26 -3.48
C ILE A 68 -4.39 19.74 -4.48
N ASP A 69 -4.78 20.56 -5.47
CA ASP A 69 -5.72 20.15 -6.51
C ASP A 69 -5.21 18.95 -7.32
N VAL A 70 -3.92 18.91 -7.69
CA VAL A 70 -3.31 17.77 -8.37
C VAL A 70 -3.32 16.52 -7.50
N TYR A 71 -2.94 16.63 -6.23
CA TYR A 71 -2.83 15.50 -5.32
C TYR A 71 -4.19 14.94 -4.91
N THR A 72 -5.23 15.78 -4.88
CA THR A 72 -6.59 15.38 -4.53
C THR A 72 -7.46 15.01 -5.73
N TRP A 73 -6.99 15.27 -6.96
CA TRP A 73 -7.74 14.98 -8.17
C TRP A 73 -8.01 13.47 -8.34
N LYS A 74 -9.25 13.17 -8.71
CA LYS A 74 -9.67 11.82 -9.10
C LYS A 74 -10.34 11.89 -10.46
N PRO A 75 -10.01 10.99 -11.39
CA PRO A 75 -10.71 10.94 -12.67
C PRO A 75 -12.19 10.70 -12.42
N GLU A 76 -13.06 11.54 -13.00
CA GLU A 76 -14.47 11.19 -13.11
C GLU A 76 -14.54 9.91 -13.95
N ARG A 77 -15.19 8.89 -13.43
CA ARG A 77 -15.52 7.70 -14.23
C ARG A 77 -16.54 8.14 -15.27
N ILE A 78 -16.07 8.59 -16.42
CA ILE A 78 -16.92 8.79 -17.59
C ILE A 78 -17.39 7.39 -17.98
N GLY A 79 -18.64 7.09 -17.65
CA GLY A 79 -19.32 5.86 -18.04
C GLY A 79 -19.54 5.81 -19.54
N LYS A 80 -18.47 5.51 -20.30
CA LYS A 80 -18.59 4.93 -21.63
C LYS A 80 -18.31 3.45 -21.50
N SER A 81 -19.41 2.72 -21.30
CA SER A 81 -19.48 1.28 -21.51
C SER A 81 -19.01 0.94 -22.92
N THR A 82 -17.74 0.60 -23.08
CA THR A 82 -17.35 -0.30 -24.17
C THR A 82 -17.90 -1.67 -23.80
N LYS A 83 -18.91 -2.11 -24.55
CA LYS A 83 -19.47 -3.47 -24.45
C LYS A 83 -18.38 -4.47 -24.78
N SER A 84 -17.62 -4.90 -23.80
CA SER A 84 -16.89 -6.15 -23.84
C SER A 84 -17.84 -7.24 -23.35
N ASN A 85 -18.19 -8.17 -24.21
CA ASN A 85 -18.91 -9.38 -23.89
C ASN A 85 -18.06 -10.25 -22.95
N ILE A 86 -18.14 -10.01 -21.66
CA ILE A 86 -17.66 -10.93 -20.63
C ILE A 86 -18.90 -11.43 -19.90
N SER A 87 -19.07 -12.73 -19.97
CA SER A 87 -20.20 -13.50 -19.48
C SER A 87 -20.59 -13.14 -18.04
N LYS A 88 -21.87 -12.91 -17.85
CA LYS A 88 -22.55 -12.77 -16.57
C LYS A 88 -22.35 -14.03 -15.72
N LYS A 89 -21.54 -13.96 -14.67
CA LYS A 89 -21.71 -14.75 -13.44
C LYS A 89 -20.95 -14.06 -12.29
N GLY A 90 -21.72 -13.46 -11.40
CA GLY A 90 -21.25 -12.84 -10.17
C GLY A 90 -22.28 -11.81 -9.69
N VAL A 91 -23.34 -12.29 -9.06
CA VAL A 91 -24.33 -11.42 -8.39
C VAL A 91 -23.63 -10.78 -7.18
N VAL A 92 -23.16 -9.56 -7.36
CA VAL A 92 -22.79 -8.72 -6.22
C VAL A 92 -24.08 -8.10 -5.68
N SER A 93 -24.46 -8.47 -4.48
CA SER A 93 -25.67 -8.01 -3.82
C SER A 93 -25.76 -6.47 -3.75
N LYS A 94 -26.96 -5.94 -3.96
CA LYS A 94 -27.28 -4.50 -3.97
C LYS A 94 -26.99 -3.76 -2.67
N GLU A 95 -26.73 -4.46 -1.57
CA GLU A 95 -26.55 -3.88 -0.23
C GLU A 95 -25.22 -3.16 0.01
N ARG A 96 -24.19 -3.40 -0.83
CA ARG A 96 -22.89 -2.71 -0.69
C ARG A 96 -22.84 -1.27 -1.25
N LYS A 97 -23.93 -0.77 -1.84
CA LYS A 97 -23.94 0.58 -2.47
C LYS A 97 -24.44 1.70 -1.59
N SER A 98 -25.04 1.43 -0.42
CA SER A 98 -25.74 2.45 0.37
C SER A 98 -24.88 3.22 1.40
N ASN A 99 -23.66 2.74 1.72
CA ASN A 99 -22.86 3.33 2.81
C ASN A 99 -21.59 4.05 2.38
N TYR A 100 -21.45 4.41 1.11
CA TYR A 100 -20.30 5.19 0.68
C TYR A 100 -20.57 6.68 0.84
N THR A 101 -20.34 7.20 2.04
CA THR A 101 -20.30 8.64 2.29
C THR A 101 -19.06 9.19 1.59
N ARG A 102 -19.25 10.22 0.75
CA ARG A 102 -18.14 10.87 0.04
C ARG A 102 -17.21 11.50 1.09
N PRO A 103 -15.92 11.11 1.17
CA PRO A 103 -15.01 11.65 2.18
C PRO A 103 -14.94 13.18 2.09
N ASN A 104 -14.83 13.86 3.23
CA ASN A 104 -14.62 15.31 3.26
C ASN A 104 -13.24 15.68 2.65
N GLN A 105 -12.96 16.97 2.51
CA GLN A 105 -11.74 17.44 1.85
C GLN A 105 -10.46 16.99 2.57
N THR A 106 -10.48 16.95 3.89
CA THR A 106 -9.37 16.53 4.76
C THR A 106 -9.13 15.01 4.66
N GLU A 107 -10.20 14.22 4.63
CA GLU A 107 -10.12 12.76 4.42
C GLU A 107 -9.61 12.40 3.03
N ARG A 108 -9.96 13.21 2.00
CA ARG A 108 -9.43 13.03 0.64
C ARG A 108 -7.95 13.34 0.56
N PHE A 109 -7.50 14.38 1.25
CA PHE A 109 -6.09 14.74 1.34
C PHE A 109 -5.30 13.60 1.98
N GLY A 110 -5.75 13.08 3.12
CA GLY A 110 -5.18 11.91 3.77
C GLY A 110 -5.11 10.67 2.88
N LEU A 111 -6.15 10.40 2.07
CA LEU A 111 -6.21 9.27 1.14
C LEU A 111 -5.22 9.37 -0.04
N VAL A 112 -4.94 10.59 -0.53
CA VAL A 112 -3.97 10.81 -1.61
C VAL A 112 -2.55 10.70 -1.09
N THR A 113 -2.24 11.36 0.00
CA THR A 113 -0.96 11.24 0.71
C THR A 113 -0.67 9.78 1.07
N SER A 114 -1.69 9.07 1.52
CA SER A 114 -1.68 7.64 1.81
C SER A 114 -1.23 6.80 0.60
N ARG A 115 -1.78 7.03 -0.58
CA ARG A 115 -1.47 6.22 -1.78
C ARG A 115 -0.05 6.46 -2.30
N VAL A 116 0.43 7.69 -2.24
CA VAL A 116 1.80 8.03 -2.64
C VAL A 116 2.80 7.47 -1.61
N GLY A 117 2.50 7.60 -0.32
CA GLY A 117 3.31 7.06 0.75
C GLY A 117 3.35 5.53 0.80
N GLN A 118 2.28 4.85 0.37
CA GLN A 118 2.20 3.39 0.36
C GLN A 118 3.26 2.73 -0.55
N GLY A 119 3.55 3.30 -1.71
CA GLY A 119 4.58 2.78 -2.61
C GLY A 119 5.97 2.87 -1.97
N TYR A 120 6.30 4.02 -1.38
CA TYR A 120 7.55 4.23 -0.66
C TYR A 120 7.64 3.33 0.60
N TYR A 121 6.58 3.32 1.41
CA TYR A 121 6.47 2.46 2.60
C TYR A 121 6.70 1.00 2.26
N ARG A 122 6.05 0.48 1.20
CA ARG A 122 6.22 -0.90 0.74
C ARG A 122 7.68 -1.23 0.42
N GLN A 123 8.40 -0.32 -0.25
CA GLN A 123 9.81 -0.52 -0.56
C GLN A 123 10.69 -0.55 0.69
N GLN A 124 10.42 0.34 1.64
CA GLN A 124 11.16 0.38 2.89
C GLN A 124 10.88 -0.87 3.74
N ILE A 125 9.64 -1.37 3.76
CA ILE A 125 9.30 -2.62 4.46
C ILE A 125 9.99 -3.81 3.78
N LYS A 126 10.02 -3.89 2.45
CA LYS A 126 10.79 -4.92 1.74
C LYS A 126 12.27 -4.89 2.15
N ALA A 127 12.90 -3.72 2.15
CA ALA A 127 14.29 -3.57 2.56
C ALA A 127 14.52 -3.90 4.04
N LYS A 128 13.62 -3.49 4.95
CA LYS A 128 13.70 -3.79 6.39
C LYS A 128 13.67 -5.30 6.67
N TRP A 129 12.93 -6.06 5.86
CA TRP A 129 12.75 -7.51 6.00
C TRP A 129 13.58 -8.30 4.98
N ASP A 130 14.69 -7.74 4.48
CA ASP A 130 15.63 -8.40 3.55
C ASP A 130 14.96 -9.03 2.32
N ASN A 131 13.83 -8.44 1.88
CA ASN A 131 13.01 -8.92 0.77
C ASN A 131 12.43 -10.33 0.96
N GLU A 132 12.25 -10.78 2.18
CA GLU A 132 11.79 -12.12 2.53
C GLU A 132 10.69 -12.08 3.59
N CYS A 133 9.73 -13.02 3.50
CA CYS A 133 8.76 -13.23 4.56
C CYS A 133 9.43 -13.95 5.74
N PRO A 134 9.48 -13.35 6.95
CA PRO A 134 10.20 -13.93 8.09
C PRO A 134 9.59 -15.23 8.62
N ILE A 135 8.43 -15.61 8.13
CA ILE A 135 7.70 -16.81 8.57
C ILE A 135 7.87 -17.96 7.59
N THR A 136 7.72 -17.70 6.29
CA THR A 136 7.75 -18.75 5.27
C THR A 136 9.08 -18.83 4.52
N GLY A 137 9.97 -17.86 4.67
CA GLY A 137 11.19 -17.76 3.87
C GLY A 137 10.91 -17.42 2.39
N CYS A 138 9.67 -17.03 2.06
CA CYS A 138 9.32 -16.68 0.69
C CYS A 138 9.98 -15.36 0.29
N SER A 139 10.75 -15.36 -0.80
CA SER A 139 11.41 -14.20 -1.37
C SER A 139 10.84 -13.78 -2.73
N LEU A 140 9.67 -14.31 -3.13
CA LEU A 140 9.01 -13.92 -4.35
C LEU A 140 8.31 -12.57 -4.16
N LEU A 141 9.05 -11.48 -4.40
CA LEU A 141 8.66 -10.08 -4.10
C LEU A 141 7.32 -9.64 -4.66
N ASN A 142 6.89 -10.25 -5.78
CA ASN A 142 5.65 -9.87 -6.46
C ASN A 142 4.39 -10.26 -5.67
N ILE A 143 4.48 -11.32 -4.85
CA ILE A 143 3.37 -11.77 -4.02
C ILE A 143 3.46 -11.30 -2.57
N LEU A 144 4.64 -10.86 -2.09
CA LEU A 144 4.82 -10.41 -0.72
C LEU A 144 4.03 -9.14 -0.44
N ILE A 145 3.44 -9.06 0.74
CA ILE A 145 2.60 -7.98 1.20
C ILE A 145 3.32 -7.22 2.31
N ALA A 146 3.47 -5.90 2.16
CA ALA A 146 3.89 -5.02 3.23
C ALA A 146 2.69 -4.73 4.14
N SER A 147 2.49 -5.59 5.11
CA SER A 147 1.36 -5.55 6.03
C SER A 147 1.60 -4.55 7.16
N HIS A 148 0.55 -3.81 7.55
CA HIS A 148 0.59 -3.00 8.76
C HIS A 148 0.24 -3.86 9.98
N ILE A 149 1.02 -3.75 11.04
CA ILE A 149 0.75 -4.45 12.31
C ILE A 149 -0.55 -3.92 12.95
N VAL A 150 -0.69 -2.60 12.99
CA VAL A 150 -1.95 -1.93 13.33
C VAL A 150 -2.60 -1.46 12.05
N PRO A 151 -3.87 -1.81 11.78
CA PRO A 151 -4.56 -1.46 10.55
C PRO A 151 -4.51 0.04 10.25
N TRP A 152 -4.34 0.37 8.96
CA TRP A 152 -4.28 1.73 8.45
C TRP A 152 -5.37 2.66 8.99
N SER A 153 -6.61 2.15 9.10
CA SER A 153 -7.79 2.90 9.57
C SER A 153 -7.67 3.38 11.02
N GLU A 154 -6.78 2.79 11.80
CA GLU A 154 -6.60 3.07 13.22
C GLU A 154 -5.27 3.75 13.53
N CYS A 155 -4.50 4.03 12.48
CA CYS A 155 -3.24 4.73 12.56
C CYS A 155 -3.42 6.22 12.32
N ASN A 156 -2.69 7.04 13.07
CA ASN A 156 -2.45 8.43 12.70
C ASN A 156 -1.45 8.50 11.53
N ASP A 157 -1.25 9.69 10.95
CA ASP A 157 -0.42 9.86 9.75
C ASP A 157 1.05 9.45 9.95
N LYS A 158 1.59 9.60 11.16
CA LYS A 158 2.96 9.17 11.50
C LYS A 158 3.04 7.64 11.57
N GLU A 159 2.08 7.00 12.23
CA GLU A 159 2.03 5.54 12.38
C GLU A 159 1.82 4.81 11.05
N ARG A 160 1.15 5.47 10.09
CA ARG A 160 0.90 4.92 8.75
C ARG A 160 2.17 4.74 7.92
N LEU A 161 3.18 5.56 8.17
CA LEU A 161 4.47 5.52 7.47
C LEU A 161 5.61 5.04 8.38
N ASP A 162 5.31 4.70 9.62
CA ASP A 162 6.30 4.17 10.55
C ASP A 162 6.68 2.74 10.16
N LEU A 163 7.95 2.52 9.82
CA LEU A 163 8.46 1.21 9.44
C LEU A 163 8.38 0.18 10.57
N GLU A 164 8.30 0.66 11.82
CA GLU A 164 8.08 -0.19 12.98
C GLU A 164 6.64 -0.75 13.03
N ASN A 165 5.71 -0.13 12.31
CA ASN A 165 4.34 -0.61 12.14
C ASN A 165 4.19 -1.52 10.89
N GLY A 166 5.26 -2.14 10.42
CA GLY A 166 5.23 -2.92 9.20
C GLY A 166 5.99 -4.23 9.26
N ILE A 167 5.42 -5.23 8.61
CA ILE A 167 5.98 -6.57 8.46
C ILE A 167 5.78 -7.06 7.02
N LEU A 168 6.76 -7.76 6.44
CA LEU A 168 6.67 -8.29 5.08
C LEU A 168 6.17 -9.74 5.12
N LEU A 169 5.00 -10.01 4.60
CA LEU A 169 4.33 -11.31 4.73
C LEU A 169 3.97 -11.93 3.38
N SER A 170 3.99 -13.25 3.32
CA SER A 170 3.35 -13.99 2.23
C SER A 170 1.82 -13.91 2.35
N PRO A 171 1.04 -14.08 1.26
CA PRO A 171 -0.40 -13.80 1.25
C PRO A 171 -1.22 -14.61 2.27
N ASN A 172 -0.88 -15.88 2.49
CA ASN A 172 -1.52 -16.74 3.48
C ASN A 172 -1.26 -16.26 4.92
N ILE A 173 -0.02 -15.82 5.18
CA ILE A 173 0.37 -15.32 6.49
C ILE A 173 -0.23 -13.94 6.75
N ASP A 174 -0.25 -13.06 5.76
CA ASP A 174 -0.90 -11.77 5.82
C ASP A 174 -2.39 -11.92 6.18
N ALA A 175 -3.08 -12.86 5.53
CA ALA A 175 -4.49 -13.15 5.82
C ALA A 175 -4.72 -13.64 7.25
N LEU A 176 -3.85 -14.50 7.79
CA LEU A 176 -3.92 -14.98 9.17
C LEU A 176 -3.65 -13.85 10.16
N PHE A 177 -2.67 -13.01 9.87
CA PHE A 177 -2.28 -11.88 10.71
C PHE A 177 -3.36 -10.79 10.74
N ASP A 178 -3.85 -10.34 9.58
CA ASP A 178 -4.93 -9.36 9.48
C ASP A 178 -6.23 -9.79 10.17
N LYS A 179 -6.51 -11.09 10.17
CA LYS A 179 -7.69 -11.66 10.85
C LYS A 179 -7.46 -11.92 12.33
N HIS A 180 -6.24 -11.69 12.83
CA HIS A 180 -5.83 -11.95 14.21
C HIS A 180 -5.87 -13.43 14.62
N PHE A 181 -5.73 -14.35 13.68
CA PHE A 181 -5.51 -15.76 13.97
C PHE A 181 -4.11 -16.03 14.51
N ILE A 182 -3.14 -15.20 14.10
CA ILE A 182 -1.76 -15.22 14.61
C ILE A 182 -1.33 -13.82 15.03
N SER A 183 -0.40 -13.75 15.97
CA SER A 183 0.32 -12.55 16.38
C SER A 183 1.74 -12.93 16.82
N PHE A 184 2.50 -11.98 17.38
CA PHE A 184 3.85 -12.24 17.90
C PHE A 184 4.02 -11.65 19.30
N SER A 185 4.79 -12.33 20.16
CA SER A 185 5.20 -11.81 21.45
C SER A 185 6.25 -10.70 21.29
N ASP A 186 6.63 -10.05 22.38
CA ASP A 186 7.70 -9.03 22.37
C ASP A 186 9.07 -9.64 22.08
N GLU A 187 9.24 -10.95 22.29
CA GLU A 187 10.42 -11.74 21.94
C GLU A 187 10.38 -12.29 20.52
N GLY A 188 9.26 -12.04 19.81
CA GLY A 188 9.04 -12.48 18.42
C GLY A 188 8.46 -13.88 18.26
N GLN A 189 8.13 -14.58 19.37
CA GLN A 189 7.51 -15.90 19.29
C GLN A 189 6.10 -15.78 18.72
N ILE A 190 5.73 -16.68 17.80
CA ILE A 190 4.37 -16.73 17.26
C ILE A 190 3.37 -17.04 18.39
N MET A 191 2.25 -16.34 18.36
CA MET A 191 1.09 -16.54 19.20
C MET A 191 -0.10 -16.90 18.33
N VAL A 192 -0.87 -17.89 18.73
CA VAL A 192 -1.99 -18.43 17.95
C VAL A 192 -3.29 -18.20 18.73
N SER A 193 -4.34 -17.75 18.03
CA SER A 193 -5.68 -17.62 18.58
C SER A 193 -6.34 -18.98 18.76
N GLU A 194 -7.20 -19.13 19.75
CA GLU A 194 -8.02 -20.33 19.95
C GLU A 194 -9.03 -20.57 18.81
N LEU A 195 -9.22 -19.59 17.95
CA LEU A 195 -10.14 -19.66 16.79
C LEU A 195 -9.60 -20.47 15.60
N ILE A 196 -8.33 -20.89 15.63
CA ILE A 196 -7.69 -21.69 14.58
C ILE A 196 -6.96 -22.89 15.20
N SER A 197 -7.13 -24.04 14.60
CA SER A 197 -6.47 -25.27 15.06
C SER A 197 -5.00 -25.35 14.57
N GLU A 198 -4.18 -26.09 15.29
CA GLU A 198 -2.80 -26.36 14.89
C GLU A 198 -2.74 -27.06 13.51
N LYS A 199 -3.70 -27.94 13.22
CA LYS A 199 -3.79 -28.61 11.92
C LYS A 199 -3.97 -27.60 10.77
N GLU A 200 -4.89 -26.62 10.92
CA GLU A 200 -5.12 -25.58 9.91
C GLU A 200 -3.88 -24.71 9.70
N LEU A 201 -3.12 -24.42 10.77
CA LEU A 201 -1.85 -23.70 10.63
C LEU A 201 -0.83 -24.53 9.84
N ILE A 202 -0.68 -25.82 10.13
CA ILE A 202 0.22 -26.72 9.40
C ILE A 202 -0.19 -26.80 7.92
N ASP A 203 -1.48 -26.95 7.62
CA ASP A 203 -2.02 -26.98 6.26
C ASP A 203 -1.72 -25.69 5.49
N LEU A 204 -1.59 -24.54 6.20
CA LEU A 204 -1.19 -23.26 5.66
C LEU A 204 0.33 -23.00 5.66
N GLY A 205 1.13 -24.00 6.06
CA GLY A 205 2.59 -23.93 6.08
C GLY A 205 3.16 -23.12 7.24
N VAL A 206 2.42 -22.99 8.34
CA VAL A 206 2.84 -22.24 9.55
C VAL A 206 3.22 -23.19 10.67
N SER A 207 4.43 -23.06 11.20
CA SER A 207 4.87 -23.78 12.40
C SER A 207 4.69 -22.92 13.65
N ILE A 208 4.24 -23.53 14.73
CA ILE A 208 4.10 -22.86 16.03
C ILE A 208 5.43 -22.52 16.70
N SER A 209 6.53 -23.06 16.22
CA SER A 209 7.89 -22.79 16.73
C SER A 209 8.57 -21.57 16.08
N ILE A 210 7.89 -20.88 15.18
CA ILE A 210 8.45 -19.73 14.44
C ILE A 210 8.71 -18.56 15.38
N LYS A 211 9.87 -17.94 15.16
CA LYS A 211 10.27 -16.70 15.82
C LYS A 211 10.74 -15.68 14.78
N ILE A 212 10.23 -14.47 14.87
CA ILE A 212 10.62 -13.35 14.02
C ILE A 212 11.48 -12.33 14.79
N PRO A 213 12.34 -11.54 14.15
CA PRO A 213 13.02 -10.43 14.79
C PRO A 213 12.00 -9.33 15.13
N VAL A 214 12.00 -8.87 16.38
CA VAL A 214 11.14 -7.78 16.88
C VAL A 214 12.01 -6.68 17.46
N SER A 215 11.91 -5.49 16.88
CA SER A 215 12.55 -4.28 17.40
C SER A 215 11.75 -3.66 18.55
N GLU A 216 12.38 -2.81 19.35
CA GLU A 216 11.70 -2.06 20.43
C GLU A 216 10.53 -1.23 19.88
N GLY A 217 10.70 -0.63 18.70
CA GLY A 217 9.65 0.16 18.05
C GLY A 217 8.43 -0.64 17.63
N MET A 218 8.59 -1.93 17.27
CA MET A 218 7.50 -2.82 16.89
C MET A 218 6.62 -3.23 18.07
N LYS A 219 7.18 -3.35 19.27
CA LYS A 219 6.47 -3.88 20.46
C LYS A 219 5.15 -3.15 20.75
N LYS A 220 5.14 -1.82 20.65
CA LYS A 220 3.93 -0.99 20.84
C LYS A 220 2.81 -1.35 19.87
N TYR A 221 3.14 -1.67 18.61
CA TYR A 221 2.18 -2.06 17.57
C TYR A 221 1.72 -3.50 17.77
N LEU A 222 2.65 -4.41 18.06
CA LEU A 222 2.34 -5.81 18.37
C LEU A 222 1.44 -5.92 19.62
N HIS A 223 1.66 -5.09 20.64
CA HIS A 223 0.78 -5.03 21.80
C HIS A 223 -0.66 -4.67 21.41
N ARG A 224 -0.84 -3.66 20.56
CA ARG A 224 -2.17 -3.28 20.03
C ARG A 224 -2.79 -4.40 19.20
N HIS A 225 -1.99 -5.11 18.42
CA HIS A 225 -2.44 -6.23 17.59
C HIS A 225 -2.89 -7.42 18.46
N ARG A 226 -2.09 -7.80 19.48
CA ARG A 226 -2.44 -8.86 20.45
C ARG A 226 -3.70 -8.56 21.23
N LYS A 227 -3.90 -7.30 21.64
CA LYS A 227 -5.14 -6.91 22.33
C LYS A 227 -6.37 -7.27 21.52
N ARG A 228 -6.36 -7.01 20.22
CA ARG A 228 -7.47 -7.37 19.32
C ARG A 228 -7.62 -8.86 19.09
N MET A 229 -6.53 -9.61 19.12
CA MET A 229 -6.59 -11.06 19.04
C MET A 229 -7.37 -11.60 20.26
N ASN A 230 -7.11 -11.06 21.45
CA ASN A 230 -7.80 -11.45 22.68
C ASN A 230 -9.27 -10.98 22.73
N ASP A 231 -9.57 -9.80 22.16
CA ASP A 231 -10.95 -9.26 22.12
C ASP A 231 -11.87 -10.05 21.15
N LYS A 232 -11.31 -10.89 20.27
CA LYS A 232 -12.05 -11.72 19.32
C LYS A 232 -12.24 -13.17 19.79
N THR A 233 -11.50 -13.57 20.82
CA THR A 233 -11.62 -14.88 21.48
C THR A 233 -12.69 -14.81 22.54
#